data_8ec66bb6de84f029cb41ca71b0115f73
#
_entry.id   8ec66bb6de84f029cb41ca71b0115f73
#
_cell.length_a   1.000
_cell.length_b   1.000
_cell.length_c   1.000
_cell.angle_alpha   90.00
_cell.angle_beta   90.00
_cell.angle_gamma   90.00
#
_symmetry.space_group_name_H-M   'P 1'
#
loop_
_entity.id
_entity.type
_entity.pdbx_description
1 polymer ?
#
loop_
_entity_poly.entity_id
_entity_poly.type
_entity_poly.pdbx_seq_one_letter_code
_entity_poly.pdbx_strand_id
1 'polypeptide(L)'
;MRAIIVEKCVNFALIMLEISVNRSLRALRALLLSALMLAVGIWASASSPKREMRGVWIATVWGIDWPSCQGADATVRERQQREMSVLLDRCRRLNLTTVCFQVRGMADVMYRSQTEPWSSFVSGRRGTDPGWDPLEWVVAECHARGLECYAWVNPFRWSSGTDYDTPADREGKKRGWLLTHGKYTVFNPGLEDARQHVVDICREIVEGYDIDGLIFDDYFYPNRIPEDKNAPDYGLYMAEAPWMSFGDWRRANVHKTVADVKCMIADTKPYVRFGISPAGVAGKADASGGKWGEEYVGV
;
A
#
# COMPACT_ATOMS: atom_id res chain seq x y z
N MET A 1 49.90 -56.32 54.04
CA MET A 1 50.47 -55.09 53.40
C MET A 1 50.27 -55.06 51.88
N ARG A 2 50.42 -56.17 51.13
CA ARG A 2 50.19 -56.19 49.66
C ARG A 2 48.73 -55.94 49.25
N ALA A 3 47.71 -56.43 49.98
CA ALA A 3 46.32 -56.26 49.66
C ALA A 3 45.82 -54.83 49.72
N ILE A 4 46.31 -54.07 50.72
CA ILE A 4 45.89 -52.64 50.88
C ILE A 4 46.45 -51.69 49.76
N ILE A 5 47.67 -52.06 49.25
CA ILE A 5 48.29 -51.31 48.14
C ILE A 5 47.49 -51.52 46.82
N VAL A 6 47.13 -52.78 46.59
CA VAL A 6 46.32 -53.11 45.36
C VAL A 6 44.94 -52.41 45.37
N GLU A 7 44.24 -52.41 46.53
CA GLU A 7 42.99 -51.77 46.71
C GLU A 7 43.03 -50.22 46.46
N LYS A 8 44.12 -49.58 47.02
CA LYS A 8 44.40 -48.15 46.80
C LYS A 8 44.71 -47.82 45.32
N CYS A 9 45.47 -48.71 44.65
CA CYS A 9 45.78 -48.54 43.23
C CYS A 9 44.57 -48.71 42.34
N VAL A 10 43.67 -49.66 42.65
CA VAL A 10 42.38 -49.85 41.90
C VAL A 10 41.43 -48.69 42.09
N ASN A 11 41.29 -48.18 43.33
CA ASN A 11 40.45 -47.03 43.62
C ASN A 11 40.98 -45.73 42.93
N PHE A 12 42.33 -45.55 42.94
CA PHE A 12 42.96 -44.43 42.24
C PHE A 12 42.72 -44.53 40.72
N ALA A 13 42.85 -45.70 40.11
CA ALA A 13 42.65 -45.96 38.72
C ALA A 13 41.12 -45.68 38.33
N LEU A 14 40.20 -46.11 39.19
CA LEU A 14 38.76 -45.84 39.01
C LEU A 14 38.44 -44.33 39.09
N ILE A 15 39.01 -43.61 40.05
CA ILE A 15 38.86 -42.18 40.18
C ILE A 15 39.43 -41.44 38.96
N MET A 16 40.64 -41.89 38.49
CA MET A 16 41.23 -41.30 37.28
C MET A 16 40.44 -41.60 36.03
N LEU A 17 39.80 -42.80 35.95
CA LEU A 17 38.91 -43.16 34.86
C LEU A 17 37.63 -42.29 34.87
N GLU A 18 37.04 -42.11 36.07
CA GLU A 18 35.84 -41.23 36.23
C GLU A 18 36.19 -39.77 35.89
N ILE A 19 37.34 -39.26 36.30
CA ILE A 19 37.79 -37.91 35.97
C ILE A 19 38.02 -37.77 34.46
N SER A 20 38.63 -38.77 33.82
CA SER A 20 38.85 -38.80 32.36
C SER A 20 37.52 -38.84 31.56
N VAL A 21 36.61 -39.73 31.97
CA VAL A 21 35.28 -39.84 31.35
C VAL A 21 34.48 -38.54 31.55
N ASN A 22 34.54 -37.94 32.73
CA ASN A 22 33.86 -36.65 32.97
C ASN A 22 34.51 -35.48 32.18
N ARG A 23 35.81 -35.47 31.96
CA ARG A 23 36.48 -34.49 31.09
C ARG A 23 36.10 -34.69 29.64
N SER A 24 36.09 -35.91 29.15
CA SER A 24 35.66 -36.23 27.78
C SER A 24 34.20 -35.90 27.54
N LEU A 25 33.29 -36.17 28.48
CA LEU A 25 31.91 -35.81 28.45
C LEU A 25 31.71 -34.28 28.47
N ARG A 26 32.50 -33.55 29.26
CA ARG A 26 32.46 -32.08 29.27
C ARG A 26 32.96 -31.50 27.95
N ALA A 27 34.03 -32.06 27.39
CA ALA A 27 34.57 -31.66 26.09
C ALA A 27 33.55 -31.93 24.95
N LEU A 28 32.90 -33.10 24.99
CA LEU A 28 31.85 -33.45 24.02
C LEU A 28 30.63 -32.55 24.14
N ARG A 29 30.18 -32.22 25.36
CA ARG A 29 29.12 -31.26 25.60
C ARG A 29 29.48 -29.85 25.12
N ALA A 30 30.71 -29.40 25.35
CA ALA A 30 31.18 -28.10 24.86
C ALA A 30 31.24 -28.07 23.34
N LEU A 31 31.67 -29.14 22.68
CA LEU A 31 31.68 -29.27 21.23
C LEU A 31 30.27 -29.27 20.64
N LEU A 32 29.34 -30.00 21.26
CA LEU A 32 27.92 -30.01 20.82
C LEU A 32 27.26 -28.68 21.00
N LEU A 33 27.51 -27.99 22.13
CA LEU A 33 26.98 -26.63 22.34
C LEU A 33 27.60 -25.63 21.35
N SER A 34 28.90 -25.73 21.05
CA SER A 34 29.55 -24.89 20.05
C SER A 34 29.02 -25.15 18.64
N ALA A 35 28.79 -26.42 18.28
CA ALA A 35 28.19 -26.80 17.01
C ALA A 35 26.73 -26.33 16.90
N LEU A 36 25.96 -26.42 18.00
CA LEU A 36 24.61 -25.90 18.07
C LEU A 36 24.56 -24.35 17.93
N MET A 37 25.47 -23.67 18.61
CA MET A 37 25.60 -22.20 18.49
C MET A 37 26.02 -21.78 17.09
N LEU A 38 26.93 -22.51 16.44
CA LEU A 38 27.31 -22.30 15.04
C LEU A 38 26.12 -22.57 14.09
N ALA A 39 25.38 -23.65 14.31
CA ALA A 39 24.20 -23.97 13.52
C ALA A 39 23.12 -22.89 13.66
N VAL A 40 22.83 -22.44 14.90
CA VAL A 40 21.88 -21.35 15.16
C VAL A 40 22.39 -20.03 14.54
N GLY A 41 23.68 -19.75 14.61
CA GLY A 41 24.29 -18.59 13.96
C GLY A 41 24.19 -18.63 12.44
N ILE A 42 24.36 -19.79 11.81
CA ILE A 42 24.18 -20.00 10.37
C ILE A 42 22.71 -19.84 9.98
N TRP A 43 21.77 -20.36 10.78
CA TRP A 43 20.33 -20.18 10.55
C TRP A 43 19.89 -18.73 10.75
N ALA A 44 20.44 -18.02 11.73
CA ALA A 44 20.17 -16.60 11.92
C ALA A 44 20.79 -15.72 10.80
N SER A 45 21.90 -16.13 10.19
CA SER A 45 22.53 -15.47 9.04
C SER A 45 21.86 -15.85 7.71
N ALA A 46 21.16 -16.98 7.65
CA ALA A 46 20.33 -17.41 6.53
C ALA A 46 18.92 -16.79 6.57
N SER A 47 18.67 -15.78 7.43
CA SER A 47 17.50 -14.92 7.23
C SER A 47 17.57 -14.37 5.81
N SER A 48 16.58 -14.72 5.01
CA SER A 48 16.39 -14.23 3.64
C SER A 48 16.87 -12.78 3.53
N PRO A 49 17.68 -12.42 2.52
CA PRO A 49 18.11 -11.04 2.36
C PRO A 49 16.86 -10.17 2.47
N LYS A 50 16.89 -9.19 3.39
CA LYS A 50 15.77 -8.29 3.60
C LYS A 50 15.39 -7.78 2.24
N ARG A 51 14.23 -8.19 1.72
CA ARG A 51 13.69 -7.64 0.49
C ARG A 51 13.28 -6.21 0.82
N GLU A 52 14.18 -5.31 0.57
CA GLU A 52 13.94 -3.89 0.76
C GLU A 52 13.13 -3.38 -0.41
N MET A 53 11.97 -2.80 -0.13
CA MET A 53 11.21 -2.04 -1.11
C MET A 53 11.85 -0.66 -1.25
N ARG A 54 12.48 -0.40 -2.38
CA ARG A 54 12.96 0.92 -2.79
C ARG A 54 12.01 1.45 -3.84
N GLY A 55 10.95 2.11 -3.37
CA GLY A 55 9.85 2.57 -4.23
C GLY A 55 9.99 4.03 -4.64
N VAL A 56 9.39 4.37 -5.77
CA VAL A 56 9.16 5.74 -6.23
C VAL A 56 7.69 5.92 -6.57
N TRP A 57 7.14 7.10 -6.27
CA TRP A 57 5.79 7.48 -6.67
C TRP A 57 5.88 8.30 -7.95
N ILE A 58 5.01 7.98 -8.92
CA ILE A 58 4.82 8.73 -10.16
C ILE A 58 3.39 9.24 -10.19
N ALA A 59 3.22 10.52 -9.92
CA ALA A 59 1.92 11.19 -9.88
C ALA A 59 1.48 11.59 -11.28
N THR A 60 0.24 11.26 -11.62
CA THR A 60 -0.38 11.64 -12.89
C THR A 60 -1.32 12.82 -12.77
N VAL A 61 -1.89 13.02 -11.58
CA VAL A 61 -2.80 14.15 -11.31
C VAL A 61 -2.07 15.47 -11.58
N TRP A 62 -2.71 16.36 -12.31
CA TRP A 62 -2.17 17.64 -12.79
C TRP A 62 -0.86 17.54 -13.61
N GLY A 63 -0.51 16.35 -14.07
CA GLY A 63 0.75 16.12 -14.79
C GLY A 63 1.99 16.41 -13.96
N ILE A 64 1.93 16.18 -12.62
CA ILE A 64 3.02 16.51 -11.69
C ILE A 64 4.34 15.85 -12.12
N ASP A 65 4.32 14.54 -12.35
CA ASP A 65 5.48 13.78 -12.76
C ASP A 65 5.36 13.28 -14.20
N TRP A 66 4.14 12.90 -14.59
CA TRP A 66 3.82 12.36 -15.91
C TRP A 66 2.29 12.41 -16.14
N PRO A 67 1.83 12.65 -17.40
CA PRO A 67 2.61 13.02 -18.57
C PRO A 67 2.80 14.55 -18.70
N SER A 68 3.83 14.99 -19.43
CA SER A 68 4.08 16.39 -19.71
C SER A 68 3.20 16.97 -20.82
N CYS A 69 2.51 16.11 -21.59
CA CYS A 69 1.61 16.48 -22.66
C CYS A 69 0.33 15.61 -22.62
N GLN A 70 -0.75 16.13 -23.17
CA GLN A 70 -2.06 15.51 -23.15
C GLN A 70 -2.63 15.45 -24.56
N GLY A 71 -3.38 14.40 -24.87
CA GLY A 71 -4.04 14.22 -26.16
C GLY A 71 -4.32 12.76 -26.47
N ALA A 72 -5.05 12.51 -27.57
CA ALA A 72 -5.47 11.19 -28.00
C ALA A 72 -4.87 10.76 -29.37
N ASP A 73 -3.95 11.54 -29.91
CA ASP A 73 -3.26 11.20 -31.17
C ASP A 73 -1.99 10.37 -30.95
N ALA A 74 -1.52 9.72 -32.02
CA ALA A 74 -0.36 8.83 -31.98
C ALA A 74 0.94 9.55 -31.54
N THR A 75 1.12 10.81 -31.93
CA THR A 75 2.33 11.59 -31.61
C THR A 75 2.40 11.89 -30.10
N VAL A 76 1.26 12.26 -29.50
CA VAL A 76 1.16 12.47 -28.06
C VAL A 76 1.41 11.16 -27.31
N ARG A 77 0.78 10.07 -27.73
CA ARG A 77 1.02 8.74 -27.15
C ARG A 77 2.49 8.36 -27.15
N GLU A 78 3.16 8.46 -28.30
CA GLU A 78 4.57 8.14 -28.41
C GLU A 78 5.47 9.01 -27.53
N ARG A 79 5.11 10.28 -27.35
CA ARG A 79 5.81 11.17 -26.43
C ARG A 79 5.60 10.75 -24.98
N GLN A 80 4.37 10.48 -24.58
CA GLN A 80 4.03 9.99 -23.24
C GLN A 80 4.78 8.69 -22.91
N GLN A 81 4.80 7.74 -23.84
CA GLN A 81 5.54 6.49 -23.69
C GLN A 81 7.05 6.71 -23.58
N ARG A 82 7.64 7.58 -24.39
CA ARG A 82 9.08 7.92 -24.29
C ARG A 82 9.42 8.56 -22.95
N GLU A 83 8.61 9.50 -22.48
CA GLU A 83 8.81 10.15 -21.16
C GLU A 83 8.80 9.11 -20.03
N MET A 84 7.81 8.23 -20.01
CA MET A 84 7.72 7.16 -19.00
C MET A 84 8.89 6.19 -19.09
N SER A 85 9.29 5.77 -20.29
CA SER A 85 10.47 4.90 -20.49
C SER A 85 11.73 5.52 -19.87
N VAL A 86 11.94 6.82 -20.06
CA VAL A 86 13.09 7.55 -19.45
C VAL A 86 13.02 7.54 -17.93
N LEU A 87 11.82 7.74 -17.34
CA LEU A 87 11.61 7.66 -15.89
C LEU A 87 11.92 6.25 -15.36
N LEU A 88 11.40 5.20 -16.02
CA LEU A 88 11.62 3.81 -15.60
C LEU A 88 13.09 3.39 -15.75
N ASP A 89 13.78 3.81 -16.81
CA ASP A 89 15.22 3.59 -16.98
C ASP A 89 16.04 4.28 -15.86
N ARG A 90 15.61 5.47 -15.43
CA ARG A 90 16.21 6.15 -14.29
C ARG A 90 15.99 5.38 -12.99
N CYS A 91 14.78 4.88 -12.77
CA CYS A 91 14.47 4.04 -11.61
C CYS A 91 15.39 2.83 -11.54
N ARG A 92 15.55 2.10 -12.65
CA ARG A 92 16.46 0.96 -12.74
C ARG A 92 17.92 1.36 -12.44
N ARG A 93 18.42 2.45 -13.02
CA ARG A 93 19.81 2.92 -12.78
C ARG A 93 20.05 3.30 -11.32
N LEU A 94 19.01 3.78 -10.61
CA LEU A 94 19.06 4.10 -9.17
C LEU A 94 18.83 2.89 -8.28
N ASN A 95 18.76 1.67 -8.82
CA ASN A 95 18.45 0.43 -8.11
C ASN A 95 17.14 0.49 -7.33
N LEU A 96 16.15 1.22 -7.81
CA LEU A 96 14.79 1.13 -7.30
C LEU A 96 14.21 -0.25 -7.66
N THR A 97 13.28 -0.73 -6.84
CA THR A 97 12.66 -2.05 -7.03
C THR A 97 11.19 -1.95 -7.37
N THR A 98 10.55 -0.82 -7.08
CA THR A 98 9.10 -0.68 -7.17
C THR A 98 8.72 0.72 -7.66
N VAL A 99 7.73 0.76 -8.54
CA VAL A 99 7.10 1.98 -9.04
C VAL A 99 5.65 2.01 -8.57
N CYS A 100 5.26 3.03 -7.81
CA CYS A 100 3.87 3.32 -7.49
C CYS A 100 3.32 4.29 -8.53
N PHE A 101 2.63 3.77 -9.54
CA PHE A 101 2.07 4.55 -10.65
C PHE A 101 0.64 4.97 -10.34
N GLN A 102 0.37 6.29 -10.33
CA GLN A 102 -0.96 6.80 -10.04
C GLN A 102 -1.93 6.52 -11.20
N VAL A 103 -2.79 5.54 -10.99
CA VAL A 103 -3.79 5.12 -11.99
C VAL A 103 -5.15 5.76 -11.78
N ARG A 104 -5.40 6.31 -10.57
CA ARG A 104 -6.62 7.00 -10.21
C ARG A 104 -6.30 8.10 -9.20
N GLY A 105 -6.10 9.31 -9.69
CA GLY A 105 -5.83 10.49 -8.85
C GLY A 105 -7.08 11.21 -8.36
N MET A 106 -8.18 11.08 -9.12
CA MET A 106 -9.54 11.54 -8.81
C MET A 106 -10.52 10.44 -9.26
N ALA A 107 -11.80 10.72 -9.42
CA ALA A 107 -12.73 9.76 -10.01
C ALA A 107 -12.56 9.69 -11.54
N ASP A 108 -11.36 9.50 -12.00
CA ASP A 108 -10.96 9.27 -13.39
C ASP A 108 -9.70 8.41 -13.43
N VAL A 109 -9.47 7.70 -14.51
CA VAL A 109 -8.53 6.60 -14.56
C VAL A 109 -7.54 6.67 -15.73
N MET A 110 -6.38 6.01 -15.55
CA MET A 110 -5.32 5.84 -16.53
C MET A 110 -5.34 4.44 -17.16
N TYR A 111 -6.52 3.81 -17.18
CA TYR A 111 -6.71 2.46 -17.71
C TYR A 111 -8.12 2.31 -18.28
N ARG A 112 -8.38 1.23 -18.99
CA ARG A 112 -9.70 0.96 -19.61
C ARG A 112 -10.69 0.45 -18.56
N SER A 113 -11.43 1.38 -17.95
CA SER A 113 -12.47 1.10 -16.98
C SER A 113 -13.87 0.97 -17.62
N GLN A 114 -14.72 0.17 -16.99
CA GLN A 114 -16.14 0.06 -17.34
C GLN A 114 -17.01 1.05 -16.54
N THR A 115 -16.46 1.64 -15.48
CA THR A 115 -17.22 2.41 -14.50
C THR A 115 -16.79 3.88 -14.41
N GLU A 116 -15.50 4.17 -14.52
CA GLU A 116 -14.98 5.53 -14.42
C GLU A 116 -14.43 6.05 -15.75
N PRO A 117 -14.51 7.38 -16.00
CA PRO A 117 -14.07 7.97 -17.25
C PRO A 117 -12.53 8.03 -17.34
N TRP A 118 -12.01 8.06 -18.56
CA TRP A 118 -10.62 8.37 -18.81
C TRP A 118 -10.21 9.70 -18.20
N SER A 119 -9.02 9.76 -17.61
CA SER A 119 -8.49 10.99 -17.05
C SER A 119 -8.14 12.03 -18.12
N SER A 120 -8.49 13.29 -17.82
CA SER A 120 -8.08 14.42 -18.64
C SER A 120 -6.55 14.63 -18.63
N PHE A 121 -5.87 14.12 -17.63
CA PHE A 121 -4.40 14.27 -17.51
C PHE A 121 -3.65 13.45 -18.56
N VAL A 122 -4.25 12.41 -19.13
CA VAL A 122 -3.66 11.66 -20.25
C VAL A 122 -4.19 12.13 -21.59
N SER A 123 -5.51 12.34 -21.70
CA SER A 123 -6.19 12.59 -22.99
C SER A 123 -6.46 14.07 -23.29
N GLY A 124 -6.24 14.97 -22.30
CA GLY A 124 -6.58 16.39 -22.40
C GLY A 124 -8.04 16.71 -22.11
N ARG A 125 -8.95 15.72 -22.15
CA ARG A 125 -10.36 15.87 -21.84
C ARG A 125 -10.89 14.65 -21.12
N ARG A 126 -11.48 14.85 -19.95
CA ARG A 126 -12.09 13.78 -19.14
C ARG A 126 -13.10 12.99 -19.96
N GLY A 127 -13.01 11.69 -19.90
CA GLY A 127 -13.86 10.75 -20.63
C GLY A 127 -13.46 10.51 -22.09
N THR A 128 -12.42 11.15 -22.60
CA THR A 128 -11.89 10.89 -23.95
C THR A 128 -10.87 9.75 -23.90
N ASP A 129 -11.10 8.72 -24.69
CA ASP A 129 -10.15 7.60 -24.84
C ASP A 129 -8.82 8.11 -25.45
N PRO A 130 -7.68 7.91 -24.77
CA PRO A 130 -6.36 8.30 -25.30
C PRO A 130 -5.88 7.43 -26.47
N GLY A 131 -6.63 6.39 -26.85
CA GLY A 131 -6.27 5.46 -27.91
C GLY A 131 -5.25 4.39 -27.53
N TRP A 132 -4.96 4.26 -26.23
CA TRP A 132 -4.07 3.24 -25.64
C TRP A 132 -4.37 3.07 -24.17
N ASP A 133 -3.83 2.00 -23.54
CA ASP A 133 -3.99 1.76 -22.10
C ASP A 133 -2.67 2.06 -21.38
N PRO A 134 -2.58 3.19 -20.66
CA PRO A 134 -1.39 3.55 -19.89
C PRO A 134 -0.99 2.53 -18.84
N LEU A 135 -1.94 1.97 -18.09
CA LEU A 135 -1.63 1.02 -17.02
C LEU A 135 -1.07 -0.28 -17.59
N GLU A 136 -1.72 -0.86 -18.61
CA GLU A 136 -1.25 -2.08 -19.28
C GLU A 136 0.20 -1.91 -19.76
N TRP A 137 0.46 -0.80 -20.44
CA TRP A 137 1.78 -0.51 -21.00
C TRP A 137 2.83 -0.27 -19.91
N VAL A 138 2.51 0.53 -18.86
CA VAL A 138 3.45 0.82 -17.76
C VAL A 138 3.81 -0.45 -16.97
N VAL A 139 2.84 -1.33 -16.71
CA VAL A 139 3.10 -2.63 -16.07
C VAL A 139 4.09 -3.44 -16.88
N ALA A 140 3.87 -3.60 -18.19
CA ALA A 140 4.77 -4.34 -19.07
C ALA A 140 6.18 -3.74 -19.09
N GLU A 141 6.29 -2.42 -19.15
CA GLU A 141 7.57 -1.70 -19.17
C GLU A 141 8.32 -1.77 -17.81
N CYS A 142 7.60 -1.78 -16.69
CA CYS A 142 8.17 -2.04 -15.37
C CYS A 142 8.75 -3.45 -15.31
N HIS A 143 7.98 -4.46 -15.67
CA HIS A 143 8.40 -5.87 -15.65
C HIS A 143 9.58 -6.13 -16.59
N ALA A 144 9.60 -5.54 -17.78
CA ALA A 144 10.74 -5.63 -18.71
C ALA A 144 12.05 -5.10 -18.12
N ARG A 145 11.98 -4.24 -17.09
CA ARG A 145 13.12 -3.67 -16.36
C ARG A 145 13.41 -4.33 -15.02
N GLY A 146 12.62 -5.35 -14.65
CA GLY A 146 12.71 -6.00 -13.33
C GLY A 146 12.23 -5.12 -12.17
N LEU A 147 11.29 -4.20 -12.45
CA LEU A 147 10.63 -3.36 -11.46
C LEU A 147 9.25 -3.93 -11.17
N GLU A 148 8.85 -3.95 -9.88
CA GLU A 148 7.46 -4.18 -9.48
C GLU A 148 6.62 -2.93 -9.81
N CYS A 149 5.39 -3.12 -10.30
CA CYS A 149 4.45 -2.05 -10.58
C CYS A 149 3.25 -2.10 -9.62
N TYR A 150 3.09 -1.06 -8.82
CA TYR A 150 1.96 -0.90 -7.91
C TYR A 150 0.99 0.13 -8.48
N ALA A 151 -0.26 -0.26 -8.61
CA ALA A 151 -1.33 0.67 -8.96
C ALA A 151 -1.64 1.58 -7.78
N TRP A 152 -1.32 2.86 -7.90
CA TRP A 152 -1.64 3.87 -6.89
C TRP A 152 -3.02 4.45 -7.15
N VAL A 153 -3.92 4.29 -6.17
CA VAL A 153 -5.30 4.73 -6.19
C VAL A 153 -5.54 5.72 -5.06
N ASN A 154 -6.07 6.90 -5.38
CA ASN A 154 -6.77 7.71 -4.40
C ASN A 154 -8.21 7.16 -4.26
N PRO A 155 -8.59 6.56 -3.12
CA PRO A 155 -9.83 5.79 -3.08
C PRO A 155 -11.10 6.63 -3.13
N PHE A 156 -11.10 7.85 -2.56
CA PHE A 156 -12.36 8.59 -2.39
C PHE A 156 -12.41 9.92 -3.13
N ARG A 157 -11.28 10.50 -3.54
CA ARG A 157 -11.30 11.81 -4.20
C ARG A 157 -12.10 11.77 -5.50
N TRP A 158 -13.14 12.62 -5.58
CA TRP A 158 -13.92 12.82 -6.80
C TRP A 158 -13.43 14.04 -7.57
N SER A 159 -13.25 15.19 -6.89
CA SER A 159 -12.72 16.39 -7.53
C SER A 159 -12.05 17.34 -6.52
N SER A 160 -11.31 18.32 -7.07
CA SER A 160 -10.72 19.43 -6.31
C SER A 160 -11.01 20.74 -7.03
N GLY A 161 -12.19 21.32 -6.78
CA GLY A 161 -12.63 22.59 -7.34
C GLY A 161 -13.17 22.54 -8.78
N THR A 162 -13.26 21.35 -9.39
CA THR A 162 -13.81 21.16 -10.73
C THR A 162 -15.14 20.44 -10.63
N ASP A 163 -16.15 20.96 -11.33
CA ASP A 163 -17.42 20.25 -11.50
C ASP A 163 -17.37 19.42 -12.77
N TYR A 164 -17.35 18.10 -12.62
CA TYR A 164 -17.29 17.14 -13.72
C TYR A 164 -18.70 16.76 -14.18
N ASP A 165 -18.86 16.48 -15.48
CA ASP A 165 -20.15 16.20 -16.10
C ASP A 165 -20.08 15.11 -17.20
N THR A 166 -19.26 14.08 -17.01
CA THR A 166 -19.35 12.87 -17.84
C THR A 166 -20.60 12.05 -17.44
N PRO A 167 -21.03 11.06 -18.23
CA PRO A 167 -22.12 10.17 -17.84
C PRO A 167 -21.90 9.50 -16.47
N ALA A 168 -20.67 9.07 -16.18
CA ALA A 168 -20.32 8.48 -14.89
C ALA A 168 -20.39 9.49 -13.74
N ASP A 169 -19.97 10.74 -13.97
CA ASP A 169 -20.09 11.82 -12.99
C ASP A 169 -21.54 12.14 -12.66
N ARG A 170 -22.41 12.20 -13.68
CA ARG A 170 -23.85 12.40 -13.48
C ARG A 170 -24.50 11.28 -12.70
N GLU A 171 -24.09 10.03 -12.92
CA GLU A 171 -24.61 8.89 -12.17
C GLU A 171 -24.18 8.96 -10.69
N GLY A 172 -22.93 9.26 -10.38
CA GLY A 172 -22.46 9.42 -8.99
C GLY A 172 -23.20 10.56 -8.25
N LYS A 173 -23.44 11.69 -8.93
CA LYS A 173 -24.26 12.79 -8.39
C LYS A 173 -25.70 12.36 -8.13
N LYS A 174 -26.33 11.68 -9.09
CA LYS A 174 -27.71 11.18 -8.96
C LYS A 174 -27.90 10.21 -7.82
N ARG A 175 -26.92 9.36 -7.55
CA ARG A 175 -26.94 8.40 -6.43
C ARG A 175 -26.70 9.05 -5.07
N GLY A 176 -26.33 10.33 -5.01
CA GLY A 176 -26.07 11.03 -3.76
C GLY A 176 -24.80 10.55 -3.05
N TRP A 177 -23.86 9.95 -3.77
CA TRP A 177 -22.65 9.39 -3.21
C TRP A 177 -21.60 10.42 -2.76
N LEU A 178 -21.79 11.69 -3.14
CA LEU A 178 -20.76 12.70 -2.99
C LEU A 178 -20.91 13.48 -1.68
N LEU A 179 -19.76 13.73 -1.05
CA LEU A 179 -19.60 14.57 0.12
C LEU A 179 -18.64 15.71 -0.23
N THR A 180 -19.12 16.96 -0.06
CA THR A 180 -18.35 18.15 -0.41
C THR A 180 -18.04 18.98 0.82
N HIS A 181 -16.78 19.39 0.98
CA HIS A 181 -16.34 20.37 1.97
C HIS A 181 -15.28 21.28 1.34
N GLY A 182 -15.53 22.59 1.38
CA GLY A 182 -14.68 23.59 0.70
C GLY A 182 -14.60 23.31 -0.81
N LYS A 183 -13.38 23.17 -1.33
CA LYS A 183 -13.14 22.84 -2.75
C LYS A 183 -13.06 21.34 -3.04
N TYR A 184 -13.10 20.51 -2.00
CA TYR A 184 -12.94 19.06 -2.15
C TYR A 184 -14.28 18.36 -2.19
N THR A 185 -14.44 17.51 -3.17
CA THR A 185 -15.54 16.55 -3.24
C THR A 185 -14.96 15.14 -3.26
N VAL A 186 -15.53 14.27 -2.43
CA VAL A 186 -15.14 12.87 -2.31
C VAL A 186 -16.38 11.97 -2.43
N PHE A 187 -16.19 10.71 -2.79
CA PHE A 187 -17.17 9.68 -2.49
C PHE A 187 -17.33 9.59 -0.98
N ASN A 188 -18.55 9.64 -0.48
CA ASN A 188 -18.81 9.64 0.96
C ASN A 188 -18.51 8.27 1.58
N PRO A 189 -17.45 8.12 2.40
CA PRO A 189 -17.11 6.82 2.99
C PRO A 189 -18.18 6.29 3.96
N GLY A 190 -19.07 7.15 4.45
CA GLY A 190 -20.23 6.76 5.25
C GLY A 190 -21.23 5.89 4.48
N LEU A 191 -21.36 6.05 3.19
CA LEU A 191 -22.32 5.32 2.36
C LEU A 191 -21.75 3.98 1.88
N GLU A 192 -22.48 2.90 2.11
CA GLU A 192 -22.09 1.55 1.70
C GLU A 192 -21.87 1.45 0.19
N ASP A 193 -22.84 1.97 -0.61
CA ASP A 193 -22.74 1.94 -2.07
C ASP A 193 -21.52 2.70 -2.60
N ALA A 194 -21.13 3.81 -1.95
CA ALA A 194 -19.94 4.56 -2.33
C ALA A 194 -18.65 3.80 -1.97
N ARG A 195 -18.63 3.09 -0.84
CA ARG A 195 -17.52 2.18 -0.49
C ARG A 195 -17.43 1.01 -1.46
N GLN A 196 -18.57 0.41 -1.81
CA GLN A 196 -18.61 -0.70 -2.76
C GLN A 196 -18.10 -0.27 -4.14
N HIS A 197 -18.44 0.93 -4.61
CA HIS A 197 -17.88 1.48 -5.85
C HIS A 197 -16.34 1.54 -5.82
N VAL A 198 -15.75 1.95 -4.70
CA VAL A 198 -14.29 1.94 -4.53
C VAL A 198 -13.72 0.52 -4.61
N VAL A 199 -14.39 -0.47 -3.99
CA VAL A 199 -14.00 -1.88 -4.08
C VAL A 199 -14.06 -2.38 -5.52
N ASP A 200 -15.12 -2.03 -6.25
CA ASP A 200 -15.32 -2.45 -7.66
C ASP A 200 -14.26 -1.87 -8.60
N ILE A 201 -13.87 -0.59 -8.40
CA ILE A 201 -12.75 0.04 -9.11
C ILE A 201 -11.43 -0.72 -8.83
N CYS A 202 -11.16 -1.04 -7.57
CA CYS A 202 -9.97 -1.82 -7.21
C CYS A 202 -10.02 -3.22 -7.82
N ARG A 203 -11.20 -3.83 -7.89
CA ARG A 203 -11.39 -5.13 -8.54
C ARG A 203 -11.09 -5.07 -10.03
N GLU A 204 -11.57 -4.06 -10.78
CA GLU A 204 -11.24 -3.88 -12.18
C GLU A 204 -9.72 -3.87 -12.42
N ILE A 205 -8.98 -3.15 -11.56
CA ILE A 205 -7.53 -3.06 -11.65
C ILE A 205 -6.88 -4.42 -11.36
N VAL A 206 -7.27 -5.08 -10.28
CA VAL A 206 -6.67 -6.36 -9.85
C VAL A 206 -6.98 -7.47 -10.87
N GLU A 207 -8.20 -7.56 -11.37
CA GLU A 207 -8.58 -8.58 -12.36
C GLU A 207 -7.95 -8.33 -13.73
N GLY A 208 -7.95 -7.06 -14.18
CA GLY A 208 -7.60 -6.69 -15.54
C GLY A 208 -6.10 -6.59 -15.81
N TYR A 209 -5.27 -6.36 -14.79
CA TYR A 209 -3.86 -6.01 -14.97
C TYR A 209 -2.94 -6.90 -14.13
N ASP A 210 -1.72 -7.14 -14.63
CA ASP A 210 -0.69 -7.92 -13.95
C ASP A 210 0.16 -7.04 -13.03
N ILE A 211 -0.52 -6.36 -12.10
CA ILE A 211 0.13 -5.52 -11.08
C ILE A 211 0.72 -6.36 -9.95
N ASP A 212 1.83 -5.91 -9.36
CA ASP A 212 2.46 -6.55 -8.19
C ASP A 212 1.82 -6.10 -6.87
N GLY A 213 1.17 -4.94 -6.88
CA GLY A 213 0.49 -4.40 -5.72
C GLY A 213 -0.51 -3.30 -6.06
N LEU A 214 -1.40 -3.03 -5.09
CA LEU A 214 -2.31 -1.90 -5.09
C LEU A 214 -2.03 -1.07 -3.84
N ILE A 215 -1.96 0.25 -3.98
CA ILE A 215 -1.64 1.13 -2.86
C ILE A 215 -2.58 2.33 -2.82
N PHE A 216 -3.09 2.61 -1.62
CA PHE A 216 -3.85 3.83 -1.34
C PHE A 216 -2.94 4.93 -0.80
N ASP A 217 -3.26 6.18 -1.14
CA ASP A 217 -2.70 7.37 -0.48
C ASP A 217 -3.51 7.77 0.77
N ASP A 218 -3.41 9.01 1.22
CA ASP A 218 -3.94 9.51 2.48
C ASP A 218 -5.21 10.38 2.37
N TYR A 219 -5.83 10.45 1.18
CA TYR A 219 -7.00 11.31 0.97
C TYR A 219 -8.30 10.55 1.15
N PHE A 220 -8.72 10.33 2.40
CA PHE A 220 -9.96 9.60 2.71
C PHE A 220 -11.16 10.53 2.91
N TYR A 221 -11.01 11.57 3.72
CA TYR A 221 -12.00 12.63 3.90
C TYR A 221 -11.43 13.98 3.46
N PRO A 222 -12.30 14.99 3.17
CA PRO A 222 -11.83 16.35 2.91
C PRO A 222 -11.06 16.92 4.10
N ASN A 223 -9.93 17.58 3.83
CA ASN A 223 -9.16 18.24 4.87
C ASN A 223 -9.99 19.26 5.64
N ARG A 224 -9.81 19.33 6.97
CA ARG A 224 -10.51 20.25 7.88
C ARG A 224 -12.04 20.10 7.86
N ILE A 225 -12.54 18.93 7.54
CA ILE A 225 -13.96 18.65 7.62
C ILE A 225 -14.42 18.77 9.10
N PRO A 226 -15.52 19.50 9.41
CA PRO A 226 -15.99 19.66 10.79
C PRO A 226 -16.24 18.31 11.49
N GLU A 227 -16.00 18.29 12.79
CA GLU A 227 -16.31 17.15 13.67
C GLU A 227 -17.61 17.38 14.49
N ASP A 228 -18.51 18.24 14.03
CA ASP A 228 -19.72 18.60 14.70
C ASP A 228 -20.95 18.57 13.77
N LYS A 229 -22.08 19.07 14.26
CA LYS A 229 -23.35 19.13 13.52
C LYS A 229 -23.32 19.92 12.20
N ASN A 230 -22.25 20.68 11.94
CA ASN A 230 -22.10 21.44 10.70
C ASN A 230 -21.42 20.59 9.59
N ALA A 231 -20.98 19.38 9.93
CA ALA A 231 -20.41 18.48 8.94
C ALA A 231 -21.47 17.94 7.97
N PRO A 232 -21.16 17.85 6.67
CA PRO A 232 -22.13 17.41 5.65
C PRO A 232 -22.62 15.96 5.85
N ASP A 233 -21.86 15.12 6.55
CA ASP A 233 -22.19 13.72 6.87
C ASP A 233 -22.75 13.53 8.30
N TYR A 234 -22.95 14.60 9.07
CA TYR A 234 -23.44 14.50 10.44
C TYR A 234 -24.81 13.84 10.55
N GLY A 235 -25.71 14.17 9.64
CA GLY A 235 -27.04 13.55 9.59
C GLY A 235 -27.01 12.04 9.40
N LEU A 236 -26.11 11.56 8.53
CA LEU A 236 -25.90 10.13 8.28
C LEU A 236 -25.32 9.45 9.53
N TYR A 237 -24.33 10.05 10.17
CA TYR A 237 -23.77 9.54 11.41
C TYR A 237 -24.83 9.40 12.51
N MET A 238 -25.67 10.42 12.70
CA MET A 238 -26.75 10.38 13.71
C MET A 238 -27.81 9.33 13.43
N ALA A 239 -28.04 9.01 12.15
CA ALA A 239 -28.96 7.95 11.76
C ALA A 239 -28.39 6.54 11.97
N GLU A 240 -27.08 6.36 11.74
CA GLU A 240 -26.44 5.03 11.73
C GLU A 240 -25.81 4.63 13.06
N ALA A 241 -25.10 5.55 13.72
CA ALA A 241 -24.22 5.20 14.85
C ALA A 241 -24.10 6.30 15.92
N PRO A 242 -25.22 6.86 16.47
CA PRO A 242 -25.15 7.92 17.47
C PRO A 242 -24.54 7.50 18.82
N TRP A 243 -24.30 6.19 19.00
CA TRP A 243 -23.71 5.62 20.24
C TRP A 243 -22.18 5.64 20.26
N MET A 244 -21.50 5.96 19.14
CA MET A 244 -20.04 6.10 19.09
C MET A 244 -19.66 7.56 18.79
N SER A 245 -18.37 7.90 18.95
CA SER A 245 -17.93 9.24 18.56
C SER A 245 -17.97 9.43 17.05
N PHE A 246 -18.23 10.66 16.59
CA PHE A 246 -18.33 10.96 15.16
C PHE A 246 -17.03 10.66 14.41
N GLY A 247 -15.87 10.99 15.00
CA GLY A 247 -14.57 10.64 14.44
C GLY A 247 -14.35 9.13 14.37
N ASP A 248 -14.79 8.34 15.38
CA ASP A 248 -14.69 6.89 15.33
C ASP A 248 -15.57 6.28 14.23
N TRP A 249 -16.76 6.81 14.02
CA TRP A 249 -17.64 6.39 12.94
C TRP A 249 -17.00 6.62 11.57
N ARG A 250 -16.38 7.78 11.34
CA ARG A 250 -15.65 8.06 10.10
C ARG A 250 -14.48 7.11 9.90
N ARG A 251 -13.66 6.90 10.93
CA ARG A 251 -12.54 5.92 10.89
C ARG A 251 -13.03 4.51 10.60
N ALA A 252 -14.14 4.11 11.23
CA ALA A 252 -14.73 2.80 11.01
C ALA A 252 -15.15 2.59 9.54
N ASN A 253 -15.70 3.62 8.89
CA ASN A 253 -16.09 3.53 7.47
C ASN A 253 -14.89 3.42 6.53
N VAL A 254 -13.79 4.14 6.82
CA VAL A 254 -12.53 3.96 6.09
C VAL A 254 -11.97 2.57 6.31
N HIS A 255 -11.95 2.08 7.56
CA HIS A 255 -11.47 0.72 7.87
C HIS A 255 -12.28 -0.37 7.17
N LYS A 256 -13.61 -0.22 7.05
CA LYS A 256 -14.45 -1.15 6.27
C LYS A 256 -13.98 -1.23 4.83
N THR A 257 -13.81 -0.07 4.17
CA THR A 257 -13.34 -0.05 2.77
C THR A 257 -11.98 -0.71 2.61
N VAL A 258 -11.03 -0.43 3.51
CA VAL A 258 -9.71 -1.04 3.50
C VAL A 258 -9.78 -2.57 3.67
N ALA A 259 -10.63 -3.04 4.61
CA ALA A 259 -10.84 -4.45 4.84
C ALA A 259 -11.47 -5.15 3.62
N ASP A 260 -12.50 -4.54 3.04
CA ASP A 260 -13.22 -5.07 1.88
C ASP A 260 -12.30 -5.18 0.65
N VAL A 261 -11.48 -4.15 0.38
CA VAL A 261 -10.47 -4.20 -0.69
C VAL A 261 -9.43 -5.28 -0.43
N LYS A 262 -8.94 -5.42 0.81
CA LYS A 262 -7.99 -6.48 1.18
C LYS A 262 -8.59 -7.87 0.96
N CYS A 263 -9.83 -8.09 1.39
CA CYS A 263 -10.52 -9.36 1.17
C CYS A 263 -10.72 -9.62 -0.33
N MET A 264 -11.17 -8.63 -1.08
CA MET A 264 -11.34 -8.73 -2.53
C MET A 264 -10.03 -9.12 -3.23
N ILE A 265 -8.90 -8.52 -2.88
CA ILE A 265 -7.59 -8.88 -3.44
C ILE A 265 -7.22 -10.32 -3.10
N ALA A 266 -7.41 -10.74 -1.83
CA ALA A 266 -7.09 -12.09 -1.39
C ALA A 266 -7.90 -13.15 -2.14
N ASP A 267 -9.16 -12.85 -2.45
CA ASP A 267 -10.07 -13.75 -3.18
C ASP A 267 -9.80 -13.78 -4.69
N THR A 268 -9.26 -12.67 -5.24
CA THR A 268 -9.05 -12.50 -6.69
C THR A 268 -7.64 -12.93 -7.13
N LYS A 269 -6.62 -12.24 -6.57
CA LYS A 269 -5.18 -12.48 -6.87
C LYS A 269 -4.38 -12.38 -5.58
N PRO A 270 -4.26 -13.44 -4.78
CA PRO A 270 -3.66 -13.40 -3.44
C PRO A 270 -2.17 -13.01 -3.41
N TYR A 271 -1.48 -13.03 -4.56
CA TYR A 271 -0.09 -12.57 -4.67
C TYR A 271 0.04 -11.05 -4.81
N VAL A 272 -1.03 -10.33 -5.18
CA VAL A 272 -1.04 -8.86 -5.26
C VAL A 272 -0.98 -8.28 -3.85
N ARG A 273 0.04 -7.47 -3.59
CA ARG A 273 0.20 -6.83 -2.28
C ARG A 273 -0.72 -5.64 -2.14
N PHE A 274 -1.25 -5.44 -0.95
CA PHE A 274 -2.05 -4.25 -0.64
C PHE A 274 -1.34 -3.38 0.38
N GLY A 275 -1.21 -2.11 0.10
CA GLY A 275 -0.57 -1.12 0.95
C GLY A 275 -1.39 0.14 1.11
N ILE A 276 -1.12 0.87 2.19
CA ILE A 276 -1.67 2.20 2.45
C ILE A 276 -0.52 3.10 2.85
N SER A 277 -0.49 4.32 2.30
CA SER A 277 0.44 5.38 2.68
C SER A 277 -0.34 6.47 3.42
N PRO A 278 -0.64 6.27 4.71
CA PRO A 278 -1.40 7.24 5.48
C PRO A 278 -0.57 8.50 5.76
N ALA A 279 -1.25 9.60 6.07
CA ALA A 279 -0.59 10.77 6.65
C ALA A 279 0.18 10.34 7.92
N GLY A 280 1.40 10.84 8.10
CA GLY A 280 2.26 10.48 9.23
C GLY A 280 1.80 11.02 10.59
N VAL A 281 0.49 11.05 10.84
CA VAL A 281 -0.15 11.58 12.06
C VAL A 281 -0.78 10.44 12.83
N ALA A 282 -0.19 10.05 13.94
CA ALA A 282 -0.65 8.92 14.77
C ALA A 282 -1.77 9.29 15.74
N GLY A 283 -2.04 10.59 15.98
CA GLY A 283 -3.11 11.05 16.88
C GLY A 283 -3.24 12.56 16.95
N LYS A 284 -4.26 13.05 17.66
CA LYS A 284 -4.53 14.49 17.81
C LYS A 284 -3.36 15.27 18.42
N ALA A 285 -2.56 14.65 19.29
CA ALA A 285 -1.38 15.27 19.86
C ALA A 285 -0.30 15.53 18.81
N ASP A 286 -0.14 14.64 17.83
CA ASP A 286 0.81 14.79 16.72
C ASP A 286 0.31 15.84 15.72
N ALA A 287 -1.01 15.98 15.58
CA ALA A 287 -1.66 16.97 14.74
C ALA A 287 -1.49 18.41 15.24
N SER A 288 -1.30 18.60 16.57
CA SER A 288 -1.14 19.94 17.19
C SER A 288 0.26 20.55 17.04
N GLY A 289 1.25 19.77 16.63
CA GLY A 289 2.67 20.15 16.62
C GLY A 289 3.20 20.79 15.36
N GLY A 290 2.40 21.02 14.30
CA GLY A 290 2.87 21.59 13.05
C GLY A 290 1.79 21.88 12.00
N LYS A 291 2.18 22.64 10.99
CA LYS A 291 1.31 23.08 9.88
C LYS A 291 0.59 21.94 9.15
N TRP A 292 1.13 20.73 9.18
CA TRP A 292 0.56 19.51 8.58
C TRP A 292 -0.47 18.82 9.49
N GLY A 293 -0.32 18.94 10.82
CA GLY A 293 -1.23 18.33 11.78
C GLY A 293 -2.63 18.93 11.77
N GLU A 294 -2.75 20.22 11.51
CA GLU A 294 -4.06 20.91 11.47
C GLU A 294 -4.93 20.47 10.27
N GLU A 295 -4.32 19.93 9.20
CA GLU A 295 -5.05 19.50 8.00
C GLU A 295 -5.77 18.15 8.19
N TYR A 296 -5.32 17.34 9.14
CA TYR A 296 -5.81 15.97 9.36
C TYR A 296 -6.63 15.82 10.67
N VAL A 297 -6.89 16.91 11.37
CA VAL A 297 -7.81 16.91 12.52
C VAL A 297 -9.23 16.70 12.01
N GLY A 298 -9.89 15.66 12.50
CA GLY A 298 -11.27 15.32 12.09
C GLY A 298 -11.41 14.04 11.27
N VAL A 299 -10.31 13.32 11.01
CA VAL A 299 -10.31 12.06 10.24
C VAL A 299 -9.93 10.88 11.10
#